data_8542ef017332ae005db38c64d262f5a4
#
_entry.id   8542ef017332ae005db38c64d262f5a4
#
_cell.length_a   1.000
_cell.length_b   1.000
_cell.length_c   1.000
_cell.angle_alpha   90.00
_cell.angle_beta   90.00
_cell.angle_gamma   90.00
#
_symmetry.space_group_name_H-M   'P 1'
#
loop_
_entity.id
_entity.type
_entity.pdbx_description
1 polymer ?
#
loop_
_entity_poly.entity_id
_entity_poly.type
_entity_poly.pdbx_seq_one_letter_code
_entity_poly.pdbx_strand_id
1 'polypeptide(L)'
;MVFMRHYEMMVILDPNLDERTVAPTLDTFLNVIRNSGGNVEKVDVWGRRRLSFEIKKQAEGIYAVLDINCETAAVKELDRQLSLQDSVLRTKVLRREPAKAKS
;
A
#
# COMPACT_ATOMS: atom_id res chain seq x y z
N MET A 1 12.27 -10.21 -20.81
CA MET A 1 11.28 -9.12 -20.89
C MET A 1 10.62 -8.93 -19.56
N VAL A 2 10.44 -7.68 -19.18
CA VAL A 2 9.86 -7.33 -17.89
C VAL A 2 8.41 -6.91 -18.10
N PHE A 3 7.50 -7.50 -17.36
CA PHE A 3 6.10 -7.11 -17.42
C PHE A 3 5.77 -6.23 -16.24
N MET A 4 5.29 -5.04 -16.55
CA MET A 4 4.76 -4.14 -15.54
C MET A 4 3.27 -4.36 -15.43
N ARG A 5 2.79 -4.40 -14.20
CA ARG A 5 1.37 -4.55 -13.94
C ARG A 5 0.92 -3.44 -13.00
N HIS A 6 -0.32 -3.09 -13.11
CA HIS A 6 -0.89 -2.05 -12.25
C HIS A 6 -1.48 -2.72 -11.01
N TYR A 7 -0.99 -2.31 -9.86
CA TYR A 7 -1.48 -2.81 -8.58
C TYR A 7 -2.05 -1.68 -7.76
N GLU A 8 -3.08 -1.99 -7.01
CA GLU A 8 -3.59 -1.10 -5.99
C GLU A 8 -3.32 -1.76 -4.66
N MET A 9 -2.62 -1.07 -3.76
CA MET A 9 -2.31 -1.61 -2.45
C MET A 9 -3.01 -0.77 -1.41
N MET A 10 -3.79 -1.43 -0.56
CA MET A 10 -4.41 -0.76 0.57
C MET A 10 -3.60 -1.09 1.82
N VAL A 11 -3.25 -0.05 2.56
CA VAL A 11 -2.45 -0.19 3.77
C VAL A 11 -3.25 0.41 4.92
N ILE A 12 -3.37 -0.34 6.00
CA ILE A 12 -4.02 0.15 7.22
C ILE A 12 -2.93 0.29 8.26
N LEU A 13 -2.74 1.51 8.75
CA LEU A 13 -1.69 1.82 9.70
C LEU A 13 -2.26 2.09 11.08
N ASP A 14 -1.39 2.07 12.08
CA ASP A 14 -1.75 2.32 13.47
C ASP A 14 -2.40 3.70 13.61
N PRO A 15 -3.58 3.78 14.22
CA PRO A 15 -4.29 5.07 14.32
C PRO A 15 -3.57 6.07 15.23
N ASN A 16 -2.59 5.62 16.00
CA ASN A 16 -1.84 6.51 16.86
C ASN A 16 -0.73 7.26 16.14
N LEU A 17 -0.48 6.92 14.87
CA LEU A 17 0.49 7.66 14.08
C LEU A 17 -0.03 9.05 13.74
N ASP A 18 0.91 10.00 13.62
CA ASP A 18 0.58 11.32 13.13
C ASP A 18 0.31 11.22 11.63
N GLU A 19 -0.87 11.63 11.21
CA GLU A 19 -1.22 11.53 9.78
C GLU A 19 -0.24 12.27 8.89
N ARG A 20 0.40 13.31 9.41
CA ARG A 20 1.37 14.07 8.62
C ARG A 20 2.63 13.27 8.31
N THR A 21 2.90 12.22 9.07
CA THR A 21 4.08 11.39 8.84
C THR A 21 3.77 10.14 8.02
N VAL A 22 2.51 9.87 7.75
CA VAL A 22 2.11 8.66 7.04
C VAL A 22 2.64 8.67 5.61
N ALA A 23 2.38 9.74 4.88
CA ALA A 23 2.82 9.81 3.48
C ALA A 23 4.34 9.72 3.34
N PRO A 24 5.14 10.47 4.13
CA PRO A 24 6.59 10.30 4.06
C PRO A 24 7.07 8.90 4.41
N THR A 25 6.44 8.27 5.40
CA THR A 25 6.81 6.91 5.80
C THR A 25 6.54 5.94 4.65
N LEU A 26 5.36 6.04 4.05
CA LEU A 26 5.02 5.18 2.92
C LEU A 26 5.94 5.45 1.73
N ASP A 27 6.30 6.70 1.50
CA ASP A 27 7.18 7.06 0.40
C ASP A 27 8.54 6.37 0.53
N THR A 28 9.04 6.24 1.76
CA THR A 28 10.28 5.54 2.00
C THR A 28 10.19 4.08 1.53
N PHE A 29 9.09 3.41 1.85
CA PHE A 29 8.91 2.03 1.40
C PHE A 29 8.67 1.94 -0.10
N LEU A 30 8.07 2.96 -0.68
CA LEU A 30 7.82 2.98 -2.12
C LEU A 30 9.09 3.06 -2.94
N ASN A 31 10.23 3.37 -2.32
CA ASN A 31 11.49 3.31 -3.02
C ASN A 31 11.81 1.90 -3.53
N VAL A 32 11.25 0.88 -2.89
CA VAL A 32 11.37 -0.49 -3.40
C VAL A 32 10.85 -0.56 -4.83
N ILE A 33 9.71 0.09 -5.07
CA ILE A 33 9.11 0.10 -6.40
C ILE A 33 9.96 0.90 -7.38
N ARG A 34 10.40 2.07 -6.97
CA ARG A 34 11.21 2.94 -7.83
C ARG A 34 12.54 2.29 -8.19
N ASN A 35 13.15 1.65 -7.21
CA ASN A 35 14.46 1.02 -7.42
C ASN A 35 14.37 -0.21 -8.32
N SER A 36 13.20 -0.81 -8.43
CA SER A 36 13.01 -1.97 -9.29
C SER A 36 12.63 -1.59 -10.72
N GLY A 37 12.57 -0.28 -11.00
CA GLY A 37 12.20 0.20 -12.32
C GLY A 37 10.73 0.49 -12.49
N GLY A 38 9.95 0.31 -11.43
CA GLY A 38 8.53 0.64 -11.48
C GLY A 38 8.29 2.10 -11.17
N ASN A 39 7.02 2.49 -11.14
CA ASN A 39 6.69 3.85 -10.76
C ASN A 39 5.45 3.87 -9.87
N VAL A 40 5.38 4.92 -9.07
CA VAL A 40 4.27 5.15 -8.16
C VAL A 40 3.32 6.13 -8.82
N GLU A 41 2.11 5.67 -9.13
CA GLU A 41 1.14 6.51 -9.82
C GLU A 41 0.45 7.46 -8.85
N LYS A 42 0.13 6.95 -7.65
CA LYS A 42 -0.66 7.73 -6.74
C LYS A 42 -0.46 7.24 -5.32
N VAL A 43 -0.44 8.17 -4.37
CA VAL A 43 -0.47 7.87 -2.95
C VAL A 43 -1.63 8.67 -2.37
N ASP A 44 -2.63 7.97 -1.86
CA ASP A 44 -3.85 8.61 -1.38
C ASP A 44 -4.06 8.20 0.07
N VAL A 45 -3.88 9.14 0.99
CA VAL A 45 -4.08 8.89 2.40
C VAL A 45 -5.50 9.31 2.75
N TRP A 46 -6.32 8.32 3.11
CA TRP A 46 -7.73 8.55 3.38
C TRP A 46 -7.98 9.08 4.80
N GLY A 47 -7.02 8.82 5.69
CA GLY A 47 -7.16 9.24 7.07
C GLY A 47 -7.70 8.13 7.95
N ARG A 48 -8.03 8.50 9.18
CA ARG A 48 -8.45 7.54 10.19
C ARG A 48 -9.87 7.08 9.94
N ARG A 49 -10.06 5.77 9.99
CA ARG A 49 -11.36 5.14 9.76
C ARG A 49 -11.59 4.05 10.77
N ARG A 50 -12.87 3.79 11.09
CA ARG A 50 -13.22 2.69 11.96
C ARG A 50 -13.14 1.39 11.18
N LEU A 51 -12.56 0.38 11.82
CA LEU A 51 -12.45 -0.95 11.24
C LEU A 51 -13.73 -1.74 11.51
N SER A 52 -14.05 -2.64 10.59
CA SER A 52 -15.21 -3.53 10.77
C SER A 52 -15.01 -4.48 11.94
N PHE A 53 -13.76 -4.82 12.20
CA PHE A 53 -13.39 -5.66 13.34
C PHE A 53 -11.99 -5.25 13.75
N GLU A 54 -11.62 -5.57 14.98
CA GLU A 54 -10.31 -5.17 15.49
C GLU A 54 -9.20 -5.89 14.77
N ILE A 55 -8.12 -5.16 14.51
CA ILE A 55 -6.88 -5.72 13.99
C ILE A 55 -5.81 -5.33 14.99
N LYS A 56 -5.11 -6.32 15.55
CA LYS A 56 -4.08 -6.11 16.57
C LYS A 56 -4.62 -5.24 17.69
N LYS A 57 -5.86 -5.51 18.09
CA LYS A 57 -6.55 -4.82 19.18
C LYS A 57 -6.84 -3.36 18.90
N GLN A 58 -6.79 -2.95 17.63
CA GLN A 58 -7.14 -1.59 17.25
C GLN A 58 -8.49 -1.60 16.56
N ALA A 59 -9.38 -0.72 17.00
CA ALA A 59 -10.71 -0.59 16.40
C ALA A 59 -10.72 0.40 15.25
N GLU A 60 -9.66 1.19 15.08
CA GLU A 60 -9.52 2.15 14.02
C GLU A 60 -8.17 1.99 13.35
N GLY A 61 -8.01 2.59 12.19
CA GLY A 61 -6.75 2.58 11.49
C GLY A 61 -6.70 3.72 10.50
N ILE A 62 -5.49 4.06 10.09
CA ILE A 62 -5.29 5.07 9.05
C ILE A 62 -5.19 4.34 7.72
N TYR A 63 -6.11 4.66 6.81
CA TYR A 63 -6.16 4.01 5.51
C TYR A 63 -5.35 4.79 4.50
N ALA A 64 -4.57 4.09 3.71
CA ALA A 64 -3.86 4.67 2.58
C ALA A 64 -3.99 3.73 1.40
N VAL A 65 -4.15 4.30 0.23
CA VAL A 65 -4.25 3.53 -1.01
C VAL A 65 -3.14 3.97 -1.93
N LEU A 66 -2.41 3.00 -2.44
CA LEU A 66 -1.26 3.23 -3.31
C LEU A 66 -1.54 2.62 -4.68
N ASP A 67 -1.36 3.43 -5.73
CA ASP A 67 -1.44 2.94 -7.11
C ASP A 67 -0.02 2.87 -7.64
N ILE A 68 0.41 1.67 -8.02
CA ILE A 68 1.78 1.45 -8.46
C ILE A 68 1.81 0.59 -9.73
N ASN A 69 2.80 0.86 -10.55
CA ASN A 69 3.10 0.03 -11.71
C ASN A 69 4.46 -0.60 -11.50
N CYS A 70 4.52 -1.92 -11.48
CA CYS A 70 5.77 -2.60 -11.21
C CYS A 70 5.65 -4.08 -11.56
N GLU A 71 6.77 -4.77 -11.44
CA GLU A 71 6.78 -6.22 -11.56
C GLU A 71 6.16 -6.85 -10.33
N THR A 72 5.66 -8.06 -10.49
CA THR A 72 5.07 -8.80 -9.38
C THR A 72 6.05 -8.96 -8.22
N ALA A 73 7.32 -9.21 -8.53
CA ALA A 73 8.32 -9.41 -7.48
C ALA A 73 8.48 -8.14 -6.63
N ALA A 74 8.38 -6.96 -7.26
CA ALA A 74 8.55 -5.70 -6.55
C ALA A 74 7.39 -5.47 -5.59
N VAL A 75 6.15 -5.73 -6.02
CA VAL A 75 5.01 -5.50 -5.14
C VAL A 75 5.01 -6.50 -3.98
N LYS A 76 5.46 -7.72 -4.23
CA LYS A 76 5.57 -8.70 -3.15
C LYS A 76 6.59 -8.28 -2.12
N GLU A 77 7.71 -7.72 -2.57
CA GLU A 77 8.74 -7.25 -1.65
C GLU A 77 8.23 -6.07 -0.84
N LEU A 78 7.51 -5.16 -1.48
CA LEU A 78 6.92 -4.03 -0.76
C LEU A 78 5.94 -4.51 0.30
N ASP A 79 5.07 -5.44 -0.06
CA ASP A 79 4.11 -6.00 0.87
C ASP A 79 4.81 -6.66 2.05
N ARG A 80 5.89 -7.41 1.78
CA ARG A 80 6.65 -8.06 2.83
C ARG A 80 7.24 -7.04 3.79
N GLN A 81 7.86 -5.99 3.26
CA GLN A 81 8.49 -4.98 4.11
C GLN A 81 7.47 -4.23 4.95
N LEU A 82 6.33 -3.89 4.35
CA LEU A 82 5.28 -3.21 5.12
C LEU A 82 4.71 -4.11 6.20
N SER A 83 4.53 -5.39 5.90
CA SER A 83 3.97 -6.33 6.88
C SER A 83 4.89 -6.55 8.07
N LEU A 84 6.18 -6.26 7.93
CA LEU A 84 7.13 -6.39 9.04
C LEU A 84 7.11 -5.20 9.97
N GLN A 85 6.45 -4.11 9.59
CA GLN A 85 6.42 -2.90 10.42
C GLN A 85 5.34 -3.00 11.48
N ASP A 86 5.69 -2.67 12.71
CA ASP A 86 4.71 -2.69 13.79
C ASP A 86 3.61 -1.67 13.58
N SER A 87 3.91 -0.58 12.87
CA SER A 87 2.95 0.47 12.62
C SER A 87 1.96 0.12 11.51
N VAL A 88 2.17 -0.99 10.81
CA VAL A 88 1.26 -1.44 9.77
C VAL A 88 0.38 -2.53 10.32
N LEU A 89 -0.93 -2.29 10.35
CA LEU A 89 -1.89 -3.26 10.87
C LEU A 89 -2.22 -4.31 9.82
N ARG A 90 -2.36 -3.89 8.58
CA ARG A 90 -2.74 -4.80 7.51
C ARG A 90 -2.39 -4.21 6.15
N THR A 91 -2.07 -5.08 5.21
CA THR A 91 -1.89 -4.70 3.82
C THR A 91 -2.76 -5.60 2.96
N LYS A 92 -3.21 -5.06 1.82
CA LYS A 92 -3.95 -5.83 0.85
C LYS A 92 -3.54 -5.36 -0.54
N VAL A 93 -3.15 -6.30 -1.37
CA VAL A 93 -2.72 -6.00 -2.74
C VAL A 93 -3.79 -6.48 -3.70
N LEU A 94 -4.24 -5.58 -4.55
CA LEU A 94 -5.21 -5.89 -5.59
C LEU A 94 -4.55 -5.63 -6.94
N ARG A 95 -4.68 -6.56 -7.84
CA ARG A 95 -4.15 -6.40 -9.17
C ARG A 95 -5.21 -5.72 -10.03
N ARG A 96 -4.84 -4.57 -10.57
CA ARG A 96 -5.76 -3.79 -11.39
C ARG A 96 -5.42 -4.03 -12.84
N GLU A 97 -6.25 -4.79 -13.51
CA GLU A 97 -6.04 -5.01 -14.93
C GLU A 97 -6.54 -3.81 -15.71
N PRO A 98 -5.94 -3.52 -16.86
CA PRO A 98 -6.51 -2.51 -17.72
C PRO A 98 -7.94 -2.90 -18.02
N ALA A 99 -8.78 -1.92 -18.11
CA ALA A 99 -10.18 -2.18 -18.33
C ALA A 99 -10.34 -2.79 -19.71
N LYS A 100 -10.41 -4.00 -19.77
CA LYS A 100 -10.72 -4.63 -20.97
C LYS A 100 -11.93 -5.44 -20.78
N ALA A 101 -12.06 -5.22 -20.78
CA ALA A 101 -12.76 -5.58 -20.33
C ALA A 101 -13.74 -5.95 -20.01
N LYS A 102 -13.83 -5.85 -20.04
CA LYS A 102 -14.61 -6.07 -19.62
C LYS A 102 -15.35 -6.14 -19.89
N SER A 103 -15.45 -6.29 -20.18
CA SER A 103 -16.16 -6.21 -20.29
C SER A 103 -16.65 -6.19 -20.11
#